data_448516e7c4369d09fc07b2b7dbdb8000
#
_entry.id   448516e7c4369d09fc07b2b7dbdb8000
#
_cell.length_a   1.000
_cell.length_b   1.000
_cell.length_c   1.000
_cell.angle_alpha   90.00
_cell.angle_beta   90.00
_cell.angle_gamma   90.00
#
_symmetry.space_group_name_H-M   'P 1'
#
loop_
_entity.id
_entity.type
_entity.pdbx_description
1 polymer ?
#
loop_
_entity_poly.entity_id
_entity_poly.type
_entity_poly.pdbx_seq_one_letter_code
_entity_poly.pdbx_strand_id
1 'polypeptide(L)'
;MKKCRNIILSMLFIITNITSLIPVHVYADAGRDISSNVTSLTVDPTNITDGGNIKVKFSFDEKKQNIQPGDYLWINWPSEGNIRGEGFQKEIPLMIENKNVGTLTVRKDSAQVVFNENIKNLDSVEGWGQFEIQARNVTDTGEENTEPFTVTSGDKTATVNVTKPASGSSSSVFYYKTGDMLPEDTKHIRWFLNINNNGTYVEQPVKISDEIQSGQRLDPSTFEINQIHLGEQKVYRGEEGIQQFLQDFPGATFNFSVTDNYIEITIPKNFVNLRKIMVSYKTIIENPEQINFENHSEAWFKEFNKPAVDGESFNHTVKNISASGGVNGTVRGELKIFKYINDTEIGIPNVTFELRRADEQPIQGQSSILLTSNEQGEASIKGLQVGDYVVKEKEAPNWIDFDPLSSNELKFSINENDTEGVSLPIYNKKKVTNITATKIWNGGTTPRPSIYFKLFRASTNNWEPVPDAETKRLDNGITSVTWEDIQQYDDSGNEYTFKVQEVDQNGNDYVPSGYQKIENGLVVTNENKEVISVS
;
A
#
# COMPACT_ATOMS: atom_id res chain seq x y z
N MET A 1 78.97 18.17 54.24
CA MET A 1 79.38 16.98 53.48
C MET A 1 78.29 16.56 52.52
N LYS A 2 78.69 16.30 51.33
CA LYS A 2 77.99 15.71 50.16
C LYS A 2 77.04 16.62 49.39
N LYS A 3 77.60 17.00 48.29
CA LYS A 3 77.07 17.51 47.04
C LYS A 3 75.88 16.71 46.55
N CYS A 4 74.80 17.38 46.21
CA CYS A 4 73.88 16.90 45.17
C CYS A 4 73.93 17.84 44.00
N ARG A 5 74.39 17.30 42.92
CA ARG A 5 74.65 17.90 41.62
C ARG A 5 73.32 18.14 40.92
N ASN A 6 73.09 19.42 40.55
CA ASN A 6 72.04 19.78 39.62
C ASN A 6 72.29 19.17 38.26
N ILE A 7 71.43 18.24 37.89
CA ILE A 7 71.27 17.80 36.49
C ILE A 7 70.16 18.69 35.93
N ILE A 8 70.60 19.70 35.19
CA ILE A 8 69.70 20.44 34.31
C ILE A 8 69.46 19.51 33.12
N LEU A 9 68.32 18.86 33.17
CA LEU A 9 67.82 18.11 32.01
C LEU A 9 67.19 19.15 31.09
N SER A 10 67.90 19.53 30.06
CA SER A 10 67.39 20.34 28.96
C SER A 10 66.29 19.52 28.28
N MET A 11 65.05 19.77 28.69
CA MET A 11 63.90 19.35 27.94
C MET A 11 63.86 20.13 26.65
N LEU A 12 64.36 19.49 25.59
CA LEU A 12 64.16 19.93 24.24
C LEU A 12 62.67 19.84 23.95
N PHE A 13 62.00 20.99 24.02
CA PHE A 13 60.63 21.11 23.55
C PHE A 13 60.66 20.90 22.03
N ILE A 14 60.48 19.65 21.62
CA ILE A 14 59.99 19.36 20.29
C ILE A 14 58.54 19.84 20.28
N ILE A 15 58.33 21.03 19.79
CA ILE A 15 57.01 21.51 19.37
C ILE A 15 56.69 20.70 18.12
N THR A 16 56.22 19.49 18.32
CA THR A 16 55.41 18.84 17.31
C THR A 16 54.17 19.70 17.18
N ASN A 17 54.08 20.40 16.07
CA ASN A 17 52.83 20.95 15.58
C ASN A 17 51.86 19.77 15.42
N ILE A 18 51.24 19.40 16.50
CA ILE A 18 49.95 18.73 16.45
C ILE A 18 49.00 19.85 16.02
N THR A 19 48.93 20.10 14.71
CA THR A 19 47.71 20.60 14.15
C THR A 19 46.67 19.56 14.54
N SER A 20 46.01 19.79 15.67
CA SER A 20 44.72 19.21 15.95
C SER A 20 43.91 19.49 14.67
N LEU A 21 43.77 18.50 13.83
CA LEU A 21 42.65 18.40 12.90
C LEU A 21 41.41 18.46 13.82
N ILE A 22 41.05 19.68 14.20
CA ILE A 22 39.66 19.96 14.54
C ILE A 22 38.95 19.50 13.31
N PRO A 23 38.11 18.44 13.38
CA PRO A 23 37.23 18.17 12.27
C PRO A 23 36.49 19.50 12.08
N VAL A 24 36.80 20.20 11.00
CA VAL A 24 35.91 21.21 10.49
C VAL A 24 34.64 20.44 10.25
N HIS A 25 33.74 20.51 11.20
CA HIS A 25 32.35 20.26 10.92
C HIS A 25 32.04 21.35 9.90
N VAL A 26 32.16 21.02 8.63
CA VAL A 26 31.44 21.71 7.59
C VAL A 26 30.00 21.52 8.04
N TYR A 27 29.47 22.52 8.73
CA TYR A 27 28.04 22.70 8.82
C TYR A 27 27.65 22.83 7.35
N ALA A 28 27.16 21.75 6.77
CA ALA A 28 26.38 21.85 5.57
C ALA A 28 25.38 22.98 5.88
N ASP A 29 25.38 24.02 5.08
CA ASP A 29 24.40 25.10 5.20
C ASP A 29 23.07 24.43 5.49
N ALA A 30 22.44 24.84 6.59
CA ALA A 30 21.16 24.21 6.96
C ALA A 30 20.23 24.38 5.77
N GLY A 31 19.88 23.28 5.12
CA GLY A 31 19.14 23.30 3.87
C GLY A 31 17.85 24.11 4.03
N ARG A 32 17.38 24.68 2.96
CA ARG A 32 16.18 25.53 2.97
C ARG A 32 14.92 24.67 3.00
N ASP A 33 13.88 25.15 3.66
CA ASP A 33 12.53 24.62 3.50
C ASP A 33 11.96 25.07 2.16
N ILE A 34 11.80 24.14 1.25
CA ILE A 34 11.23 24.36 -0.08
C ILE A 34 9.84 23.72 -0.23
N SER A 35 9.10 23.52 0.87
CA SER A 35 7.74 22.95 0.83
C SER A 35 6.79 23.74 -0.09
N SER A 36 7.08 24.99 -0.38
CA SER A 36 6.36 25.79 -1.39
C SER A 36 6.47 25.24 -2.82
N ASN A 37 7.48 24.39 -3.09
CA ASN A 37 7.66 23.72 -4.38
C ASN A 37 6.65 22.58 -4.60
N VAL A 38 5.91 22.16 -3.58
CA VAL A 38 4.85 21.17 -3.73
C VAL A 38 3.76 21.71 -4.63
N THR A 39 3.52 21.02 -5.73
CA THR A 39 2.56 21.40 -6.78
C THR A 39 1.20 20.76 -6.59
N SER A 40 1.17 19.54 -6.05
CA SER A 40 -0.05 18.83 -5.71
C SER A 40 0.08 18.10 -4.38
N LEU A 41 -1.04 17.98 -3.65
CA LEU A 41 -1.17 17.18 -2.45
C LEU A 41 -2.59 16.61 -2.41
N THR A 42 -2.71 15.30 -2.33
CA THR A 42 -4.00 14.58 -2.33
C THR A 42 -4.01 13.48 -1.30
N VAL A 43 -5.20 13.07 -0.87
CA VAL A 43 -5.43 11.92 0.03
C VAL A 43 -6.51 11.01 -0.56
N ASP A 44 -6.34 9.71 -0.37
CA ASP A 44 -7.27 8.69 -0.84
C ASP A 44 -7.32 7.52 0.16
N PRO A 45 -8.51 7.06 0.59
CA PRO A 45 -9.84 7.64 0.36
C PRO A 45 -10.08 8.96 1.13
N THR A 46 -11.10 9.70 0.74
CA THR A 46 -11.49 10.98 1.41
C THR A 46 -12.43 10.79 2.59
N ASN A 47 -12.91 9.58 2.83
CA ASN A 47 -13.73 9.21 3.97
C ASN A 47 -13.27 7.85 4.51
N ILE A 48 -13.01 7.77 5.80
CA ILE A 48 -12.58 6.55 6.50
C ILE A 48 -13.30 6.43 7.84
N THR A 49 -13.30 5.22 8.36
CA THR A 49 -13.63 4.96 9.77
C THR A 49 -12.39 5.14 10.65
N ASP A 50 -12.59 5.46 11.93
CA ASP A 50 -11.50 5.56 12.92
C ASP A 50 -10.52 4.39 12.83
N GLY A 51 -9.23 4.70 12.75
CA GLY A 51 -8.15 3.74 12.57
C GLY A 51 -7.93 3.27 11.13
N GLY A 52 -8.66 3.83 10.17
CA GLY A 52 -8.44 3.55 8.75
C GLY A 52 -7.16 4.18 8.22
N ASN A 53 -6.63 3.60 7.15
CA ASN A 53 -5.45 4.11 6.45
C ASN A 53 -5.85 5.01 5.29
N ILE A 54 -5.09 6.08 5.11
CA ILE A 54 -5.16 6.96 3.96
C ILE A 54 -3.83 6.94 3.22
N LYS A 55 -3.87 6.99 1.90
CA LYS A 55 -2.71 7.19 1.06
C LYS A 55 -2.57 8.68 0.76
N VAL A 56 -1.44 9.25 1.14
CA VAL A 56 -1.04 10.61 0.79
C VAL A 56 -0.21 10.55 -0.48
N LYS A 57 -0.52 11.39 -1.46
CA LYS A 57 0.27 11.57 -2.68
C LYS A 57 0.60 13.04 -2.83
N PHE A 58 1.83 13.33 -3.23
CA PHE A 58 2.28 14.69 -3.52
C PHE A 58 3.21 14.70 -4.71
N SER A 59 3.25 15.84 -5.40
CA SER A 59 4.23 16.13 -6.45
C SER A 59 4.88 17.47 -6.17
N PHE A 60 6.09 17.65 -6.65
CA PHE A 60 6.85 18.89 -6.52
C PHE A 60 7.66 19.18 -7.78
N ASP A 61 7.98 20.43 -8.00
CA ASP A 61 8.93 20.87 -9.02
C ASP A 61 9.77 22.05 -8.50
N GLU A 62 10.81 22.42 -9.23
CA GLU A 62 11.70 23.52 -8.85
C GLU A 62 11.33 24.90 -9.44
N LYS A 63 10.14 25.03 -10.07
CA LYS A 63 9.73 26.28 -10.71
C LYS A 63 9.62 27.48 -9.77
N LYS A 64 9.25 27.24 -8.50
CA LYS A 64 9.21 28.32 -7.49
C LYS A 64 10.56 28.60 -6.87
N GLN A 65 11.32 27.56 -6.58
CA GLN A 65 12.66 27.64 -6.00
C GLN A 65 13.52 26.50 -6.54
N ASN A 66 14.69 26.84 -7.05
CA ASN A 66 15.70 25.87 -7.48
C ASN A 66 16.08 24.95 -6.33
N ILE A 67 16.13 23.66 -6.57
CA ILE A 67 16.44 22.66 -5.55
C ILE A 67 17.95 22.52 -5.41
N GLN A 68 18.46 22.66 -4.19
CA GLN A 68 19.89 22.59 -3.87
C GLN A 68 20.18 21.44 -2.88
N PRO A 69 21.44 20.98 -2.80
CA PRO A 69 21.83 20.03 -1.77
C PRO A 69 21.49 20.52 -0.37
N GLY A 70 20.90 19.64 0.44
CA GLY A 70 20.43 19.93 1.79
C GLY A 70 19.02 20.50 1.85
N ASP A 71 18.45 21.00 0.77
CA ASP A 71 17.06 21.47 0.75
C ASP A 71 16.10 20.35 1.09
N TYR A 72 15.00 20.72 1.70
CA TYR A 72 13.98 19.76 2.13
C TYR A 72 12.57 20.31 1.95
N LEU A 73 11.61 19.40 1.84
CA LEU A 73 10.17 19.70 1.90
C LEU A 73 9.49 18.83 2.94
N TRP A 74 8.47 19.39 3.58
CA TRP A 74 7.68 18.75 4.61
C TRP A 74 6.27 18.46 4.13
N ILE A 75 5.77 17.29 4.55
CA ILE A 75 4.35 16.97 4.57
C ILE A 75 3.98 16.72 6.03
N ASN A 76 3.04 17.50 6.57
CA ASN A 76 2.71 17.52 7.99
C ASN A 76 1.24 17.17 8.21
N TRP A 77 0.96 16.61 9.37
CA TRP A 77 -0.39 16.30 9.85
C TRP A 77 -0.47 16.38 11.36
N PRO A 78 -1.67 16.51 11.95
CA PRO A 78 -1.84 16.43 13.40
C PRO A 78 -1.44 15.06 13.91
N SER A 79 -0.49 14.98 14.85
CA SER A 79 -0.04 13.74 15.51
C SER A 79 -0.55 13.61 16.95
N GLU A 80 -1.22 14.64 17.45
CA GLU A 80 -1.78 14.71 18.81
C GLU A 80 -3.24 15.19 18.76
N GLY A 81 -3.92 15.09 19.91
CA GLY A 81 -5.31 15.51 20.04
C GLY A 81 -6.31 14.43 19.66
N ASN A 82 -7.58 14.82 19.57
CA ASN A 82 -8.67 13.89 19.29
C ASN A 82 -8.70 13.43 17.83
N ILE A 83 -8.28 14.29 16.91
CA ILE A 83 -8.08 13.96 15.50
C ILE A 83 -6.59 13.98 15.25
N ARG A 84 -6.03 12.81 14.98
CA ARG A 84 -4.59 12.65 14.81
C ARG A 84 -4.27 11.53 13.83
N GLY A 85 -3.03 11.51 13.34
CA GLY A 85 -2.53 10.47 12.45
C GLY A 85 -1.14 9.98 12.85
N GLU A 86 -0.84 8.75 12.48
CA GLU A 86 0.47 8.15 12.62
C GLU A 86 0.94 7.64 11.25
N GLY A 87 2.08 8.16 10.77
CA GLY A 87 2.67 7.74 9.50
C GLY A 87 3.29 6.35 9.62
N PHE A 88 3.06 5.50 8.64
CA PHE A 88 3.77 4.23 8.51
C PHE A 88 5.23 4.48 8.15
N GLN A 89 6.13 4.24 9.11
CA GLN A 89 7.53 4.66 9.03
C GLN A 89 8.27 3.90 7.93
N LYS A 90 8.78 4.64 6.96
CA LYS A 90 9.62 4.13 5.87
C LYS A 90 10.61 5.18 5.39
N GLU A 91 11.72 4.69 4.83
CA GLU A 91 12.69 5.50 4.08
C GLU A 91 12.71 5.01 2.64
N ILE A 92 12.51 5.94 1.71
CA ILE A 92 12.46 5.67 0.27
C ILE A 92 13.55 6.49 -0.41
N PRO A 93 14.57 5.85 -0.99
CA PRO A 93 15.58 6.56 -1.77
C PRO A 93 14.95 7.12 -3.05
N LEU A 94 15.23 8.38 -3.35
CA LEU A 94 14.84 9.02 -4.59
C LEU A 94 15.98 8.90 -5.59
N MET A 95 15.73 8.22 -6.70
CA MET A 95 16.76 7.82 -7.64
C MET A 95 16.59 8.52 -8.99
N ILE A 96 17.70 8.95 -9.59
CA ILE A 96 17.81 9.36 -11.00
C ILE A 96 18.98 8.59 -11.60
N GLU A 97 18.77 7.84 -12.70
CA GLU A 97 19.83 7.08 -13.39
C GLU A 97 20.75 6.29 -12.44
N ASN A 98 20.18 5.54 -11.49
CA ASN A 98 20.91 4.78 -10.47
C ASN A 98 21.69 5.62 -9.44
N LYS A 99 21.51 6.94 -9.42
CA LYS A 99 22.08 7.83 -8.39
C LYS A 99 20.99 8.22 -7.40
N ASN A 100 21.25 8.04 -6.11
CA ASN A 100 20.40 8.58 -5.07
C ASN A 100 20.59 10.10 -5.01
N VAL A 101 19.51 10.86 -5.24
CA VAL A 101 19.51 12.34 -5.21
C VAL A 101 18.81 12.90 -3.97
N GLY A 102 18.17 12.03 -3.18
CA GLY A 102 17.47 12.41 -1.96
C GLY A 102 16.78 11.23 -1.30
N THR A 103 16.10 11.49 -0.21
CA THR A 103 15.34 10.46 0.54
C THR A 103 14.02 11.04 1.00
N LEU A 104 12.94 10.33 0.74
CA LEU A 104 11.65 10.53 1.39
C LEU A 104 11.63 9.69 2.66
N THR A 105 11.55 10.35 3.82
CA THR A 105 11.44 9.69 5.13
C THR A 105 10.06 9.94 5.70
N VAL A 106 9.30 8.89 5.90
CA VAL A 106 8.02 8.92 6.62
C VAL A 106 8.27 8.62 8.09
N ARG A 107 7.84 9.52 8.96
CA ARG A 107 7.91 9.42 10.42
C ARG A 107 6.51 9.29 11.02
N LYS A 108 6.44 9.17 12.32
CA LYS A 108 5.18 9.09 13.04
C LYS A 108 4.27 10.31 12.80
N ASP A 109 4.85 11.50 12.76
CA ASP A 109 4.18 12.80 12.82
C ASP A 109 4.34 13.65 11.54
N SER A 110 5.17 13.20 10.61
CA SER A 110 5.53 13.96 9.42
C SER A 110 6.16 13.07 8.36
N ALA A 111 6.20 13.57 7.12
CA ALA A 111 7.09 13.04 6.11
C ALA A 111 7.98 14.18 5.56
N GLN A 112 9.21 13.83 5.22
CA GLN A 112 10.20 14.78 4.74
C GLN A 112 10.94 14.22 3.53
N VAL A 113 11.05 15.01 2.48
CA VAL A 113 12.04 14.78 1.44
C VAL A 113 13.26 15.63 1.76
N VAL A 114 14.46 15.05 1.68
CA VAL A 114 15.74 15.75 1.82
C VAL A 114 16.59 15.44 0.60
N PHE A 115 17.10 16.46 -0.07
CA PHE A 115 17.95 16.32 -1.25
C PHE A 115 19.42 16.29 -0.86
N ASN A 116 20.23 15.48 -1.54
CA ASN A 116 21.65 15.34 -1.29
C ASN A 116 22.53 15.99 -2.38
N GLU A 117 23.85 15.88 -2.27
CA GLU A 117 24.81 16.50 -3.19
C GLU A 117 24.64 16.09 -4.68
N ASN A 118 24.02 14.97 -4.96
CA ASN A 118 23.84 14.51 -6.34
C ASN A 118 22.79 15.34 -7.12
N ILE A 119 21.96 16.12 -6.42
CA ILE A 119 20.98 17.01 -7.05
C ILE A 119 21.64 18.23 -7.73
N LYS A 120 22.86 18.59 -7.32
CA LYS A 120 23.56 19.84 -7.69
C LYS A 120 23.74 20.04 -9.20
N ASN A 121 23.82 18.98 -9.97
CA ASN A 121 24.09 19.04 -11.41
C ASN A 121 22.84 18.77 -12.25
N LEU A 122 21.68 18.81 -11.63
CA LEU A 122 20.39 18.58 -12.28
C LEU A 122 19.60 19.87 -12.31
N ASP A 123 18.84 20.03 -13.37
CA ASP A 123 17.94 21.13 -13.63
C ASP A 123 16.58 20.58 -14.05
N SER A 124 15.55 21.39 -14.03
CA SER A 124 14.19 20.99 -14.30
C SER A 124 13.75 19.81 -13.41
N VAL A 125 14.17 19.86 -12.14
CA VAL A 125 13.88 18.80 -11.18
C VAL A 125 12.40 18.82 -10.84
N GLU A 126 11.78 17.68 -11.04
CA GLU A 126 10.42 17.39 -10.60
C GLU A 126 10.35 16.00 -9.94
N GLY A 127 9.37 15.81 -9.11
CA GLY A 127 9.22 14.52 -8.44
C GLY A 127 7.90 14.37 -7.74
N TRP A 128 7.76 13.20 -7.17
CA TRP A 128 6.55 12.79 -6.47
C TRP A 128 6.89 11.86 -5.32
N GLY A 129 5.96 11.73 -4.41
CA GLY A 129 5.99 10.72 -3.36
C GLY A 129 4.61 10.30 -2.95
N GLN A 130 4.52 9.09 -2.44
CA GLN A 130 3.31 8.57 -1.80
C GLN A 130 3.66 7.73 -0.57
N PHE A 131 2.78 7.78 0.43
CA PHE A 131 2.91 7.03 1.66
C PHE A 131 1.55 6.90 2.35
N GLU A 132 1.50 6.10 3.42
CA GLU A 132 0.25 5.88 4.16
C GLU A 132 0.33 6.45 5.57
N ILE A 133 -0.82 6.92 6.05
CA ILE A 133 -1.06 7.39 7.42
C ILE A 133 -2.27 6.64 7.97
N GLN A 134 -2.18 6.13 9.19
CA GLN A 134 -3.36 5.70 9.94
C GLN A 134 -3.96 6.92 10.64
N ALA A 135 -5.20 7.28 10.32
CA ALA A 135 -5.86 8.41 10.96
C ALA A 135 -6.88 7.95 12.00
N ARG A 136 -6.96 8.69 13.10
CA ARG A 136 -7.78 8.39 14.27
C ARG A 136 -8.71 9.54 14.62
N ASN A 137 -9.93 9.18 14.99
CA ASN A 137 -10.89 10.05 15.67
C ASN A 137 -11.22 9.43 17.02
N VAL A 138 -10.55 9.91 18.08
CA VAL A 138 -10.75 9.43 19.47
C VAL A 138 -11.61 10.39 20.30
N THR A 139 -12.45 11.20 19.64
CA THR A 139 -13.41 12.09 20.31
C THR A 139 -14.28 11.28 21.26
N ASP A 140 -14.39 11.72 22.53
CA ASP A 140 -15.15 11.02 23.54
C ASP A 140 -16.64 11.38 23.45
N THR A 141 -17.31 10.78 22.46
CA THR A 141 -18.77 10.84 22.29
C THR A 141 -19.30 9.42 22.23
N GLY A 142 -20.42 9.14 22.86
CA GLY A 142 -21.10 7.84 22.77
C GLY A 142 -21.79 7.64 21.41
N GLU A 143 -21.93 8.69 20.61
CA GLU A 143 -22.60 8.72 19.33
C GLU A 143 -21.60 8.77 18.17
N GLU A 144 -22.06 8.48 16.96
CA GLU A 144 -21.25 8.62 15.75
C GLU A 144 -20.79 10.07 15.59
N ASN A 145 -19.51 10.24 15.32
CA ASN A 145 -18.90 11.55 15.12
C ASN A 145 -17.93 11.51 13.94
N THR A 146 -18.04 12.48 13.05
CA THR A 146 -17.14 12.63 11.89
C THR A 146 -16.40 13.96 11.99
N GLU A 147 -15.09 13.89 11.92
CA GLU A 147 -14.22 15.05 12.02
C GLU A 147 -13.16 15.07 10.89
N PRO A 148 -12.76 16.26 10.42
CA PRO A 148 -11.76 16.40 9.37
C PRO A 148 -10.34 16.18 9.91
N PHE A 149 -9.58 15.34 9.23
CA PHE A 149 -8.13 15.18 9.38
C PHE A 149 -7.45 15.82 8.16
N THR A 150 -6.51 16.75 8.38
CA THR A 150 -5.91 17.54 7.30
C THR A 150 -4.41 17.31 7.22
N VAL A 151 -3.93 17.03 6.01
CA VAL A 151 -2.51 16.95 5.65
C VAL A 151 -2.11 18.22 4.93
N THR A 152 -0.93 18.76 5.20
CA THR A 152 -0.45 20.03 4.66
C THR A 152 0.98 19.95 4.13
N SER A 153 1.30 20.72 3.09
CA SER A 153 2.65 20.95 2.61
C SER A 153 2.72 22.29 1.88
N GLY A 154 3.58 23.22 2.34
CA GLY A 154 3.60 24.58 1.81
C GLY A 154 2.22 25.23 1.86
N ASP A 155 1.72 25.63 0.70
CA ASP A 155 0.39 26.21 0.52
C ASP A 155 -0.71 25.16 0.19
N LYS A 156 -0.36 23.89 0.14
CA LYS A 156 -1.28 22.80 -0.21
C LYS A 156 -1.88 22.16 1.02
N THR A 157 -3.16 21.79 0.90
CA THR A 157 -3.91 21.08 1.93
C THR A 157 -4.74 19.97 1.30
N ALA A 158 -4.85 18.84 2.00
CA ALA A 158 -5.75 17.75 1.64
C ALA A 158 -6.44 17.23 2.90
N THR A 159 -7.74 16.99 2.83
CA THR A 159 -8.56 16.64 3.99
C THR A 159 -9.31 15.34 3.77
N VAL A 160 -9.37 14.51 4.80
CA VAL A 160 -10.18 13.30 4.88
C VAL A 160 -11.13 13.39 6.07
N ASN A 161 -12.34 12.89 5.91
CA ASN A 161 -13.30 12.77 7.00
C ASN A 161 -13.07 11.46 7.75
N VAL A 162 -12.83 11.54 9.05
CA VAL A 162 -12.64 10.36 9.91
C VAL A 162 -13.87 10.18 10.79
N THR A 163 -14.61 9.11 10.53
CA THR A 163 -15.83 8.79 11.28
C THR A 163 -15.53 7.82 12.41
N LYS A 164 -15.78 8.24 13.64
CA LYS A 164 -15.87 7.34 14.77
C LYS A 164 -17.30 6.80 14.85
N PRO A 165 -17.50 5.48 14.75
CA PRO A 165 -18.83 4.89 14.90
C PRO A 165 -19.39 5.12 16.31
N ALA A 166 -20.71 5.11 16.43
CA ALA A 166 -21.36 5.09 17.73
C ALA A 166 -20.87 3.88 18.55
N SER A 167 -20.76 4.06 19.85
CA SER A 167 -20.44 2.97 20.78
C SER A 167 -21.55 1.93 20.74
N GLY A 168 -21.43 0.95 19.85
CA GLY A 168 -22.38 -0.15 19.69
C GLY A 168 -22.02 -1.35 20.56
N SER A 169 -23.00 -2.22 20.82
CA SER A 169 -22.75 -3.50 21.45
C SER A 169 -21.80 -4.34 20.58
N SER A 170 -20.65 -4.71 21.13
CA SER A 170 -19.75 -5.66 20.48
C SER A 170 -20.55 -6.93 20.13
N SER A 171 -20.48 -7.39 18.88
CA SER A 171 -21.03 -8.68 18.50
C SER A 171 -20.36 -9.74 19.36
N SER A 172 -21.16 -10.56 20.04
CA SER A 172 -20.69 -11.58 20.97
C SER A 172 -20.22 -12.84 20.23
N VAL A 173 -19.14 -12.73 19.45
CA VAL A 173 -18.53 -13.87 18.75
C VAL A 173 -17.59 -14.60 19.70
N PHE A 174 -17.70 -15.94 19.76
CA PHE A 174 -16.85 -16.75 20.64
C PHE A 174 -15.39 -16.73 20.21
N TYR A 175 -15.13 -16.95 18.91
CA TYR A 175 -13.80 -16.92 18.31
C TYR A 175 -13.79 -16.00 17.10
N TYR A 176 -12.75 -15.21 17.00
CA TYR A 176 -12.45 -14.46 15.78
C TYR A 176 -10.94 -14.19 15.67
N LYS A 177 -10.50 -14.04 14.43
CA LYS A 177 -9.14 -13.71 14.06
C LYS A 177 -9.06 -12.28 13.51
N THR A 178 -8.02 -11.56 13.89
CA THR A 178 -7.69 -10.25 13.32
C THR A 178 -6.19 -10.12 13.12
N GLY A 179 -5.80 -9.10 12.38
CA GLY A 179 -4.40 -8.72 12.22
C GLY A 179 -4.29 -7.26 11.86
N ASP A 180 -3.13 -6.68 12.11
CA ASP A 180 -2.79 -5.32 11.73
C ASP A 180 -1.29 -5.16 11.50
N MET A 181 -0.92 -4.00 10.98
CA MET A 181 0.46 -3.53 10.90
C MET A 181 0.56 -2.23 11.70
N LEU A 182 1.56 -2.14 12.57
CA LEU A 182 1.77 -0.92 13.34
C LEU A 182 2.50 0.14 12.51
N PRO A 183 2.11 1.41 12.61
CA PRO A 183 2.80 2.51 11.95
C PRO A 183 4.30 2.58 12.25
N GLU A 184 4.71 2.27 13.47
CA GLU A 184 6.11 2.26 13.91
C GLU A 184 6.87 0.96 13.61
N ASP A 185 6.16 -0.10 13.17
CA ASP A 185 6.74 -1.42 12.90
C ASP A 185 6.24 -1.98 11.56
N THR A 186 6.76 -1.45 10.47
CA THR A 186 6.36 -1.80 9.11
C THR A 186 7.09 -3.04 8.54
N LYS A 187 7.88 -3.73 9.38
CA LYS A 187 8.57 -4.97 9.03
C LYS A 187 7.85 -6.21 9.53
N HIS A 188 6.84 -6.03 10.36
CA HIS A 188 6.08 -7.12 10.97
C HIS A 188 4.58 -6.91 10.80
N ILE A 189 3.85 -8.01 10.83
CA ILE A 189 2.40 -8.04 10.93
C ILE A 189 2.05 -8.66 12.27
N ARG A 190 1.11 -8.07 13.00
CA ARG A 190 0.56 -8.65 14.22
C ARG A 190 -0.69 -9.43 13.90
N TRP A 191 -0.81 -10.60 14.52
CA TRP A 191 -1.96 -11.48 14.42
C TRP A 191 -2.56 -11.75 15.80
N PHE A 192 -3.87 -11.85 15.86
CA PHE A 192 -4.63 -12.03 17.10
C PHE A 192 -5.66 -13.13 16.93
N LEU A 193 -5.58 -14.16 17.78
CA LEU A 193 -6.55 -15.23 17.90
C LEU A 193 -7.34 -14.98 19.21
N ASN A 194 -8.58 -14.53 19.07
CA ASN A 194 -9.43 -14.14 20.21
C ASN A 194 -10.38 -15.28 20.57
N ILE A 195 -10.06 -16.01 21.62
CA ILE A 195 -10.74 -17.24 22.04
C ILE A 195 -11.67 -16.94 23.22
N ASN A 196 -12.89 -17.41 23.17
CA ASN A 196 -13.93 -17.19 24.15
C ASN A 196 -14.08 -15.71 24.53
N ASN A 197 -14.19 -14.87 23.53
CA ASN A 197 -14.27 -13.40 23.69
C ASN A 197 -15.44 -12.96 24.60
N ASN A 198 -16.45 -13.80 24.75
CA ASN A 198 -17.61 -13.55 25.59
C ASN A 198 -17.43 -14.02 27.06
N GLY A 199 -16.40 -14.82 27.35
CA GLY A 199 -16.22 -15.44 28.65
C GLY A 199 -17.37 -16.40 29.02
N THR A 200 -17.87 -17.18 28.07
CA THR A 200 -18.96 -18.15 28.26
C THR A 200 -18.44 -19.52 28.67
N TYR A 201 -19.36 -20.43 29.01
CA TYR A 201 -19.03 -21.84 29.23
C TYR A 201 -18.93 -22.59 27.89
N VAL A 202 -18.04 -23.58 27.85
CA VAL A 202 -17.89 -24.51 26.72
C VAL A 202 -18.14 -25.94 27.17
N GLU A 203 -18.63 -26.79 26.25
CA GLU A 203 -18.93 -28.20 26.52
C GLU A 203 -17.79 -29.13 26.12
N GLN A 204 -16.84 -28.67 25.29
CA GLN A 204 -15.69 -29.45 24.83
C GLN A 204 -14.39 -28.59 24.89
N PRO A 205 -13.20 -29.21 24.77
CA PRO A 205 -11.96 -28.47 24.59
C PRO A 205 -12.03 -27.56 23.36
N VAL A 206 -11.32 -26.44 23.41
CA VAL A 206 -11.18 -25.54 22.26
C VAL A 206 -9.88 -25.85 21.56
N LYS A 207 -9.96 -26.09 20.25
CA LYS A 207 -8.79 -26.27 19.38
C LYS A 207 -8.79 -25.17 18.33
N ILE A 208 -7.63 -24.59 18.08
CA ILE A 208 -7.36 -23.63 17.00
C ILE A 208 -6.17 -24.17 16.21
N SER A 209 -6.31 -24.22 14.90
CA SER A 209 -5.24 -24.45 13.94
C SER A 209 -5.05 -23.17 13.14
N ASP A 210 -3.85 -22.72 12.96
CA ASP A 210 -3.52 -21.42 12.34
C ASP A 210 -2.38 -21.57 11.34
N GLU A 211 -2.64 -21.22 10.07
CA GLU A 211 -1.72 -21.35 8.95
C GLU A 211 -1.38 -19.98 8.38
N ILE A 212 -0.17 -19.53 8.67
CA ILE A 212 0.37 -18.27 8.17
C ILE A 212 0.74 -18.46 6.70
N GLN A 213 0.13 -17.69 5.81
CA GLN A 213 0.32 -17.82 4.37
C GLN A 213 1.65 -17.22 3.90
N SER A 214 2.01 -17.44 2.64
CA SER A 214 3.29 -17.06 2.06
C SER A 214 3.62 -15.57 2.15
N GLY A 215 4.91 -15.22 2.00
CA GLY A 215 5.41 -13.84 2.03
C GLY A 215 5.74 -13.31 3.42
N GLN A 216 5.50 -14.11 4.45
CA GLN A 216 5.74 -13.79 5.85
C GLN A 216 6.18 -15.03 6.62
N ARG A 217 6.88 -14.86 7.72
CA ARG A 217 7.41 -15.94 8.56
C ARG A 217 7.15 -15.68 10.03
N LEU A 218 6.70 -16.70 10.75
CA LEU A 218 6.43 -16.64 12.19
C LEU A 218 7.69 -16.24 12.98
N ASP A 219 7.53 -15.28 13.90
CA ASP A 219 8.52 -14.93 14.93
C ASP A 219 8.06 -15.42 16.31
N PRO A 220 8.53 -16.59 16.78
CA PRO A 220 8.09 -17.17 18.06
C PRO A 220 8.44 -16.34 19.27
N SER A 221 9.47 -15.49 19.18
CA SER A 221 9.88 -14.62 20.30
C SER A 221 8.80 -13.59 20.67
N THR A 222 7.86 -13.35 19.77
CA THR A 222 6.79 -12.34 19.91
C THR A 222 5.48 -12.89 20.44
N PHE A 223 5.39 -14.18 20.73
CA PHE A 223 4.17 -14.74 21.30
C PHE A 223 3.77 -14.03 22.59
N GLU A 224 2.49 -13.70 22.67
CA GLU A 224 1.87 -13.23 23.90
C GLU A 224 0.52 -13.92 24.08
N ILE A 225 0.32 -14.56 25.23
CA ILE A 225 -0.97 -15.10 25.63
C ILE A 225 -1.50 -14.22 26.75
N ASN A 226 -2.58 -13.52 26.49
CA ASN A 226 -3.27 -12.69 27.47
C ASN A 226 -4.59 -13.35 27.84
N GLN A 227 -4.74 -13.72 29.10
CA GLN A 227 -5.97 -14.32 29.60
C GLN A 227 -6.60 -13.45 30.69
N ILE A 228 -7.94 -13.38 30.67
CA ILE A 228 -8.75 -12.70 31.66
C ILE A 228 -9.77 -13.69 32.24
N HIS A 229 -9.73 -13.89 33.53
CA HIS A 229 -10.66 -14.77 34.25
C HIS A 229 -11.25 -14.03 35.44
N LEU A 230 -12.57 -13.86 35.44
CA LEU A 230 -13.30 -13.15 36.53
C LEU A 230 -12.73 -11.77 36.88
N GLY A 231 -12.21 -11.05 35.88
CA GLY A 231 -11.62 -9.73 36.04
C GLY A 231 -10.10 -9.72 36.32
N GLU A 232 -9.52 -10.86 36.65
CA GLU A 232 -8.07 -11.00 36.81
C GLU A 232 -7.39 -11.29 35.49
N GLN A 233 -6.34 -10.52 35.20
CA GLN A 233 -5.56 -10.66 33.98
C GLN A 233 -4.20 -11.31 34.26
N LYS A 234 -3.79 -12.25 33.41
CA LYS A 234 -2.43 -12.80 33.39
C LYS A 234 -1.90 -12.83 31.96
N VAL A 235 -0.64 -12.44 31.80
CA VAL A 235 0.03 -12.36 30.50
C VAL A 235 1.29 -13.23 30.51
N TYR A 236 1.44 -14.04 29.46
CA TYR A 236 2.59 -14.92 29.22
C TYR A 236 3.29 -14.45 27.94
N ARG A 237 4.63 -14.28 27.97
CA ARG A 237 5.38 -13.70 26.85
C ARG A 237 6.50 -14.60 26.38
N GLY A 238 6.65 -14.68 25.06
CA GLY A 238 7.66 -15.47 24.38
C GLY A 238 7.52 -16.98 24.61
N GLU A 239 8.52 -17.73 24.23
CA GLU A 239 8.52 -19.19 24.38
C GLU A 239 8.49 -19.63 25.85
N GLU A 240 9.19 -18.91 26.73
CA GLU A 240 9.14 -19.17 28.17
C GLU A 240 7.73 -18.96 28.74
N GLY A 241 7.03 -17.94 28.26
CA GLY A 241 5.64 -17.69 28.62
C GLY A 241 4.72 -18.80 28.17
N ILE A 242 4.93 -19.38 26.99
CA ILE A 242 4.19 -20.57 26.53
C ILE A 242 4.40 -21.74 27.51
N GLN A 243 5.63 -22.02 27.92
CA GLN A 243 5.91 -23.09 28.89
C GLN A 243 5.20 -22.85 30.21
N GLN A 244 5.19 -21.62 30.71
CA GLN A 244 4.48 -21.25 31.94
C GLN A 244 2.96 -21.38 31.76
N PHE A 245 2.43 -20.99 30.60
CA PHE A 245 1.00 -21.20 30.26
C PHE A 245 0.63 -22.69 30.33
N LEU A 246 1.45 -23.57 29.73
CA LEU A 246 1.20 -25.01 29.74
C LEU A 246 1.28 -25.62 31.15
N GLN A 247 2.11 -25.07 32.05
CA GLN A 247 2.14 -25.47 33.45
C GLN A 247 0.87 -25.05 34.21
N ASP A 248 0.39 -23.84 33.96
CA ASP A 248 -0.81 -23.29 34.61
C ASP A 248 -2.11 -23.93 34.05
N PHE A 249 -2.04 -24.49 32.84
CA PHE A 249 -3.17 -25.10 32.14
C PHE A 249 -2.90 -26.58 31.79
N PRO A 250 -2.84 -27.49 32.78
CA PRO A 250 -2.54 -28.89 32.54
C PRO A 250 -3.47 -29.54 31.51
N GLY A 251 -2.85 -30.18 30.51
CA GLY A 251 -3.56 -30.79 29.37
C GLY A 251 -3.79 -29.83 28.19
N ALA A 252 -3.42 -28.57 28.29
CA ALA A 252 -3.31 -27.70 27.14
C ALA A 252 -2.09 -28.08 26.27
N THR A 253 -2.17 -27.81 24.98
CA THR A 253 -1.06 -27.94 24.04
C THR A 253 -0.89 -26.64 23.24
N PHE A 254 0.35 -26.31 22.97
CA PHE A 254 0.72 -25.18 22.12
C PHE A 254 1.89 -25.63 21.23
N ASN A 255 1.57 -26.01 20.00
CA ASN A 255 2.55 -26.47 19.02
C ASN A 255 2.72 -25.42 17.93
N PHE A 256 3.94 -25.21 17.48
CA PHE A 256 4.21 -24.31 16.35
C PHE A 256 5.42 -24.80 15.53
N SER A 257 5.45 -24.42 14.26
CA SER A 257 6.58 -24.66 13.35
C SER A 257 6.87 -23.37 12.58
N VAL A 258 8.08 -22.87 12.70
CA VAL A 258 8.55 -21.70 11.94
C VAL A 258 8.74 -22.05 10.46
N THR A 259 9.19 -23.30 10.18
CA THR A 259 9.41 -23.77 8.81
C THR A 259 8.11 -23.94 8.04
N ASP A 260 7.08 -24.44 8.71
CA ASP A 260 5.78 -24.71 8.10
C ASP A 260 4.78 -23.55 8.32
N ASN A 261 5.21 -22.48 9.01
CA ASN A 261 4.37 -21.31 9.32
C ASN A 261 3.03 -21.69 10.00
N TYR A 262 3.10 -22.55 10.99
CA TYR A 262 1.93 -23.20 11.56
C TYR A 262 1.90 -23.06 13.09
N ILE A 263 0.68 -22.92 13.65
CA ILE A 263 0.40 -22.90 15.09
C ILE A 263 -0.83 -23.78 15.36
N GLU A 264 -0.75 -24.64 16.36
CA GLU A 264 -1.89 -25.39 16.86
C GLU A 264 -2.01 -25.25 18.38
N ILE A 265 -3.19 -24.86 18.83
CA ILE A 265 -3.48 -24.66 20.25
C ILE A 265 -4.68 -25.51 20.63
N THR A 266 -4.55 -26.29 21.70
CA THR A 266 -5.70 -26.97 22.32
C THR A 266 -5.76 -26.60 23.80
N ILE A 267 -6.93 -26.19 24.27
CA ILE A 267 -7.15 -25.79 25.68
C ILE A 267 -8.31 -26.61 26.23
N PRO A 268 -8.13 -27.37 27.33
CA PRO A 268 -9.19 -28.12 27.96
C PRO A 268 -10.34 -27.21 28.43
N LYS A 269 -11.58 -27.70 28.33
CA LYS A 269 -12.80 -26.93 28.60
C LYS A 269 -12.82 -26.24 29.98
N ASN A 270 -12.30 -26.89 31.01
CA ASN A 270 -12.26 -26.35 32.37
C ASN A 270 -11.36 -25.10 32.48
N PHE A 271 -10.42 -24.93 31.58
CA PHE A 271 -9.56 -23.76 31.53
C PHE A 271 -10.06 -22.66 30.57
N VAL A 272 -11.02 -22.97 29.69
CA VAL A 272 -11.66 -21.98 28.81
C VAL A 272 -12.88 -21.34 29.46
N ASN A 273 -13.60 -22.10 30.32
CA ASN A 273 -14.83 -21.63 30.96
C ASN A 273 -14.64 -20.30 31.68
N LEU A 274 -15.49 -19.33 31.39
CA LEU A 274 -15.49 -17.94 31.94
C LEU A 274 -14.16 -17.18 31.72
N ARG A 275 -13.32 -17.63 30.81
CA ARG A 275 -12.02 -17.04 30.54
C ARG A 275 -11.95 -16.53 29.10
N LYS A 276 -11.56 -15.28 28.94
CA LYS A 276 -11.19 -14.70 27.65
C LYS A 276 -9.70 -14.95 27.44
N ILE A 277 -9.33 -15.47 26.29
CA ILE A 277 -7.94 -15.76 25.94
C ILE A 277 -7.63 -15.13 24.60
N MET A 278 -6.64 -14.27 24.55
CA MET A 278 -6.10 -13.72 23.32
C MET A 278 -4.67 -14.24 23.14
N VAL A 279 -4.43 -14.90 22.04
CA VAL A 279 -3.08 -15.25 21.61
C VAL A 279 -2.68 -14.29 20.51
N SER A 280 -1.58 -13.60 20.69
CA SER A 280 -1.02 -12.73 19.68
C SER A 280 0.42 -13.09 19.37
N TYR A 281 0.84 -12.80 18.16
CA TYR A 281 2.20 -12.99 17.68
C TYR A 281 2.47 -12.09 16.49
N LYS A 282 3.74 -11.96 16.13
CA LYS A 282 4.15 -11.25 14.92
C LYS A 282 4.69 -12.21 13.87
N THR A 283 4.55 -11.82 12.63
CA THR A 283 5.27 -12.41 11.50
C THR A 283 6.20 -11.38 10.89
N ILE A 284 7.38 -11.83 10.48
CA ILE A 284 8.36 -11.03 9.74
C ILE A 284 7.92 -11.02 8.27
N ILE A 285 7.86 -9.85 7.66
CA ILE A 285 7.60 -9.71 6.23
C ILE A 285 8.85 -10.14 5.46
N GLU A 286 8.74 -11.21 4.66
CA GLU A 286 9.80 -11.72 3.80
C GLU A 286 9.67 -11.22 2.36
N ASN A 287 8.44 -10.94 1.91
CA ASN A 287 8.18 -10.34 0.61
C ASN A 287 7.58 -8.93 0.79
N PRO A 288 8.40 -7.87 0.82
CA PRO A 288 7.91 -6.50 1.02
C PRO A 288 7.07 -5.96 -0.14
N GLU A 289 7.13 -6.58 -1.32
CA GLU A 289 6.35 -6.17 -2.50
C GLU A 289 4.95 -6.82 -2.54
N GLN A 290 4.66 -7.75 -1.64
CA GLN A 290 3.36 -8.40 -1.58
C GLN A 290 2.28 -7.42 -1.09
N ILE A 291 1.16 -7.36 -1.81
CA ILE A 291 0.08 -6.39 -1.54
C ILE A 291 -0.73 -6.77 -0.30
N ASN A 292 -1.01 -8.06 -0.13
CA ASN A 292 -1.81 -8.56 0.97
C ASN A 292 -1.11 -9.73 1.66
N PHE A 293 -1.16 -9.75 2.98
CA PHE A 293 -0.71 -10.87 3.79
C PHE A 293 -1.93 -11.56 4.40
N GLU A 294 -2.07 -12.82 4.11
CA GLU A 294 -3.19 -13.63 4.57
C GLU A 294 -2.76 -14.54 5.71
N ASN A 295 -3.71 -14.85 6.56
CA ASN A 295 -3.52 -15.81 7.63
C ASN A 295 -4.83 -16.55 7.87
N HIS A 296 -4.79 -17.87 7.72
CA HIS A 296 -5.96 -18.74 7.77
C HIS A 296 -5.98 -19.46 9.10
N SER A 297 -7.14 -19.56 9.72
CA SER A 297 -7.31 -20.39 10.90
C SER A 297 -8.60 -21.19 10.84
N GLU A 298 -8.56 -22.35 11.49
CA GLU A 298 -9.74 -23.19 11.72
C GLU A 298 -9.95 -23.35 13.23
N ALA A 299 -11.21 -23.43 13.65
CA ALA A 299 -11.55 -23.54 15.06
C ALA A 299 -12.54 -24.68 15.31
N TRP A 300 -12.32 -25.37 16.43
CA TRP A 300 -13.20 -26.42 16.97
C TRP A 300 -13.58 -26.03 18.40
N PHE A 301 -14.86 -25.83 18.65
CA PHE A 301 -15.38 -25.51 19.97
C PHE A 301 -16.89 -25.79 20.06
N LYS A 302 -17.40 -25.86 21.26
CA LYS A 302 -18.84 -25.93 21.50
C LYS A 302 -19.18 -25.05 22.70
N GLU A 303 -19.86 -23.94 22.46
CA GLU A 303 -20.42 -23.12 23.52
C GLU A 303 -21.59 -23.86 24.19
N PHE A 304 -21.81 -23.56 25.47
CA PHE A 304 -22.91 -24.16 26.22
C PHE A 304 -24.26 -23.88 25.55
N ASN A 305 -25.03 -24.94 25.33
CA ASN A 305 -26.33 -24.91 24.65
C ASN A 305 -26.34 -24.35 23.21
N LYS A 306 -25.20 -24.35 22.52
CA LYS A 306 -25.12 -23.99 21.08
C LYS A 306 -24.63 -25.17 20.24
N PRO A 307 -24.85 -25.15 18.92
CA PRO A 307 -24.25 -26.13 18.02
C PRO A 307 -22.72 -26.13 18.15
N ALA A 308 -22.11 -27.29 17.89
CA ALA A 308 -20.65 -27.35 17.80
C ALA A 308 -20.16 -26.65 16.52
N VAL A 309 -19.05 -25.97 16.64
CA VAL A 309 -18.22 -25.49 15.52
C VAL A 309 -17.13 -26.54 15.32
N ASP A 310 -17.00 -27.08 14.12
CA ASP A 310 -16.16 -28.23 13.81
C ASP A 310 -15.32 -27.96 12.56
N GLY A 311 -14.20 -27.27 12.72
CA GLY A 311 -13.30 -26.89 11.64
C GLY A 311 -13.81 -25.73 10.78
N GLU A 312 -14.53 -24.79 11.37
CA GLU A 312 -14.94 -23.58 10.67
C GLU A 312 -13.74 -22.67 10.43
N SER A 313 -13.65 -22.12 9.21
CA SER A 313 -12.56 -21.25 8.81
C SER A 313 -12.78 -19.80 9.26
N PHE A 314 -11.72 -19.22 9.82
CA PHE A 314 -11.66 -17.82 10.27
C PHE A 314 -10.39 -17.17 9.68
N ASN A 315 -10.52 -16.59 8.50
CA ASN A 315 -9.40 -16.04 7.78
C ASN A 315 -9.35 -14.52 7.97
N HIS A 316 -8.13 -13.96 7.92
CA HIS A 316 -7.96 -12.52 7.97
C HIS A 316 -6.83 -12.08 7.02
N THR A 317 -7.02 -10.93 6.42
CA THR A 317 -6.08 -10.32 5.47
C THR A 317 -5.62 -8.97 6.00
N VAL A 318 -4.32 -8.78 6.05
CA VAL A 318 -3.69 -7.48 6.34
C VAL A 318 -3.11 -6.94 5.05
N LYS A 319 -3.56 -5.76 4.64
CA LYS A 319 -3.01 -5.07 3.48
C LYS A 319 -1.63 -4.53 3.82
N ASN A 320 -0.66 -4.77 2.94
CA ASN A 320 0.67 -4.16 3.07
C ASN A 320 0.57 -2.65 2.83
N ILE A 321 1.38 -1.90 3.53
CA ILE A 321 1.50 -0.47 3.29
C ILE A 321 2.32 -0.22 2.03
N SER A 322 1.95 0.83 1.31
CA SER A 322 2.71 1.28 0.14
C SER A 322 3.37 2.63 0.42
N ALA A 323 4.67 2.72 0.14
CA ALA A 323 5.36 3.99 0.10
C ALA A 323 6.38 3.95 -1.04
N SER A 324 6.37 4.98 -1.86
CA SER A 324 7.28 5.11 -3.00
C SER A 324 7.50 6.59 -3.32
N GLY A 325 8.51 6.87 -4.09
CA GLY A 325 8.82 8.20 -4.56
C GLY A 325 9.74 8.14 -5.77
N GLY A 326 9.69 9.17 -6.58
CA GLY A 326 10.52 9.32 -7.75
C GLY A 326 10.92 10.77 -7.96
N VAL A 327 12.06 10.96 -8.57
CA VAL A 327 12.57 12.27 -8.97
C VAL A 327 13.11 12.17 -10.38
N ASN A 328 12.81 13.18 -11.18
CA ASN A 328 13.32 13.36 -12.53
C ASN A 328 14.08 14.67 -12.60
N GLY A 329 15.01 14.76 -13.52
CA GLY A 329 15.78 15.95 -13.80
C GLY A 329 16.54 15.81 -15.12
N THR A 330 17.06 16.89 -15.64
CA THR A 330 17.77 16.93 -16.92
C THR A 330 19.18 17.51 -16.75
N VAL A 331 20.03 17.26 -17.73
CA VAL A 331 21.32 17.94 -17.87
C VAL A 331 21.30 18.80 -19.13
N ARG A 332 22.22 19.80 -19.20
CA ARG A 332 22.29 20.74 -20.32
C ARG A 332 22.28 20.05 -21.69
N GLY A 333 21.43 20.54 -22.59
CA GLY A 333 21.28 19.99 -23.93
C GLY A 333 20.70 18.59 -23.95
N GLU A 334 20.07 18.16 -22.87
CA GLU A 334 19.35 16.90 -22.76
C GLU A 334 17.84 17.12 -22.92
N LEU A 335 17.18 16.21 -23.64
CA LEU A 335 15.75 16.03 -23.59
C LEU A 335 15.49 14.72 -22.86
N LYS A 336 14.60 14.75 -21.86
CA LYS A 336 13.96 13.58 -21.23
C LYS A 336 12.47 13.64 -21.44
N ILE A 337 11.92 12.56 -21.94
CA ILE A 337 10.50 12.35 -22.08
C ILE A 337 10.11 11.29 -21.03
N PHE A 338 9.12 11.61 -20.22
CA PHE A 338 8.55 10.70 -19.23
C PHE A 338 7.15 10.31 -19.66
N LYS A 339 6.99 9.07 -20.02
CA LYS A 339 5.72 8.52 -20.48
C LYS A 339 5.01 7.77 -19.37
N TYR A 340 3.85 8.25 -18.96
CA TYR A 340 3.09 7.73 -17.82
C TYR A 340 1.67 7.32 -18.19
N ILE A 341 1.12 6.37 -17.43
CA ILE A 341 -0.32 6.13 -17.40
C ILE A 341 -1.00 7.34 -16.76
N ASN A 342 -2.08 7.82 -17.38
CA ASN A 342 -2.81 8.99 -16.92
C ASN A 342 -3.19 8.89 -15.43
N ASP A 343 -3.04 9.99 -14.71
CA ASP A 343 -3.29 10.11 -13.26
C ASP A 343 -2.41 9.21 -12.38
N THR A 344 -1.28 8.73 -12.91
CA THR A 344 -0.28 7.93 -12.18
C THR A 344 1.13 8.37 -12.56
N GLU A 345 2.13 7.86 -11.82
CA GLU A 345 3.56 7.93 -12.17
C GLU A 345 4.10 6.56 -12.64
N ILE A 346 3.21 5.70 -13.13
CA ILE A 346 3.60 4.40 -13.68
C ILE A 346 4.07 4.61 -15.12
N GLY A 347 5.33 4.27 -15.38
CA GLY A 347 5.94 4.39 -16.70
C GLY A 347 5.32 3.47 -17.73
N ILE A 348 5.17 3.97 -18.97
CA ILE A 348 4.75 3.16 -20.11
C ILE A 348 5.98 2.85 -20.96
N PRO A 349 6.45 1.60 -21.02
CA PRO A 349 7.56 1.20 -21.87
C PRO A 349 7.17 1.09 -23.35
N ASN A 350 8.17 1.07 -24.23
CA ASN A 350 8.02 0.81 -25.67
C ASN A 350 7.11 1.81 -26.41
N VAL A 351 7.04 3.04 -25.91
CA VAL A 351 6.41 4.15 -26.65
C VAL A 351 7.47 4.83 -27.50
N THR A 352 7.19 5.01 -28.79
CA THR A 352 8.11 5.64 -29.73
C THR A 352 7.72 7.08 -30.02
N PHE A 353 8.69 7.97 -29.87
CA PHE A 353 8.59 9.40 -30.15
C PHE A 353 9.48 9.76 -31.32
N GLU A 354 8.99 10.63 -32.19
CA GLU A 354 9.78 11.28 -33.24
C GLU A 354 10.17 12.67 -32.77
N LEU A 355 11.48 12.92 -32.68
CA LEU A 355 12.07 14.21 -32.39
C LEU A 355 12.60 14.83 -33.68
N ARG A 356 12.21 16.06 -33.98
CA ARG A 356 12.75 16.86 -35.09
C ARG A 356 12.98 18.30 -34.68
N ARG A 357 13.81 19.01 -35.42
CA ARG A 357 13.91 20.46 -35.28
C ARG A 357 12.74 21.17 -35.96
N ALA A 358 12.31 22.27 -35.36
CA ALA A 358 11.24 23.08 -35.97
C ALA A 358 11.66 23.81 -37.27
N ASP A 359 12.96 24.04 -37.43
CA ASP A 359 13.58 24.65 -38.63
C ASP A 359 13.99 23.61 -39.69
N GLU A 360 13.58 22.34 -39.54
CA GLU A 360 13.87 21.21 -40.43
C GLU A 360 15.37 20.89 -40.58
N GLN A 361 16.27 21.53 -39.84
CA GLN A 361 17.70 21.19 -39.83
C GLN A 361 17.91 19.80 -39.19
N PRO A 362 18.94 19.07 -39.62
CA PRO A 362 19.19 17.74 -39.08
C PRO A 362 19.64 17.79 -37.60
N ILE A 363 19.22 16.79 -36.84
CA ILE A 363 19.71 16.49 -35.49
C ILE A 363 20.77 15.40 -35.64
N GLN A 364 22.02 15.66 -35.24
CA GLN A 364 23.12 14.69 -35.34
C GLN A 364 23.21 14.01 -36.72
N GLY A 365 22.91 14.76 -37.79
CA GLY A 365 22.98 14.29 -39.18
C GLY A 365 21.71 13.56 -39.68
N GLN A 366 20.66 13.49 -38.90
CA GLN A 366 19.37 12.86 -39.27
C GLN A 366 18.25 13.90 -39.30
N SER A 367 17.30 13.76 -40.23
CA SER A 367 16.15 14.67 -40.35
C SER A 367 15.20 14.56 -39.17
N SER A 368 15.12 13.39 -38.55
CA SER A 368 14.44 13.13 -37.28
C SER A 368 15.11 11.98 -36.55
N ILE A 369 14.89 11.91 -35.21
CA ILE A 369 15.40 10.85 -34.35
C ILE A 369 14.20 10.17 -33.70
N LEU A 370 14.21 8.84 -33.69
CA LEU A 370 13.23 8.05 -32.92
C LEU A 370 13.79 7.76 -31.54
N LEU A 371 13.00 8.06 -30.52
CA LEU A 371 13.28 7.79 -29.13
C LEU A 371 12.23 6.81 -28.62
N THR A 372 12.65 5.77 -27.90
CA THR A 372 11.73 4.77 -27.34
C THR A 372 11.84 4.74 -25.83
N SER A 373 10.70 4.76 -25.14
CA SER A 373 10.67 4.70 -23.69
C SER A 373 11.10 3.33 -23.16
N ASN A 374 11.88 3.34 -22.07
CA ASN A 374 12.33 2.17 -21.32
C ASN A 374 11.26 1.67 -20.34
N GLU A 375 11.60 0.68 -19.49
CA GLU A 375 10.70 0.10 -18.48
C GLU A 375 10.18 1.12 -17.45
N GLN A 376 10.88 2.24 -17.27
CA GLN A 376 10.47 3.34 -16.39
C GLN A 376 9.66 4.41 -17.13
N GLY A 377 9.38 4.21 -18.42
CA GLY A 377 8.69 5.18 -19.25
C GLY A 377 9.59 6.31 -19.76
N GLU A 378 10.91 6.26 -19.53
CA GLU A 378 11.85 7.31 -19.91
C GLU A 378 12.41 7.08 -21.32
N ALA A 379 12.39 8.15 -22.14
CA ALA A 379 13.14 8.24 -23.41
C ALA A 379 13.96 9.52 -23.40
N SER A 380 15.27 9.45 -23.71
CA SER A 380 16.15 10.60 -23.62
C SER A 380 17.14 10.71 -24.77
N ILE A 381 17.62 11.92 -24.99
CA ILE A 381 18.72 12.24 -25.92
C ILE A 381 19.55 13.40 -25.34
N LYS A 382 20.88 13.29 -25.50
CA LYS A 382 21.84 14.31 -25.07
C LYS A 382 22.51 15.00 -26.24
N GLY A 383 23.08 16.17 -25.99
CA GLY A 383 23.87 16.91 -26.97
C GLY A 383 23.01 17.63 -28.02
N LEU A 384 21.78 17.96 -27.68
CA LEU A 384 20.95 18.82 -28.51
C LEU A 384 21.56 20.22 -28.60
N GLN A 385 21.60 20.79 -29.80
CA GLN A 385 22.05 22.14 -30.04
C GLN A 385 20.95 23.15 -29.71
N VAL A 386 21.36 24.42 -29.52
CA VAL A 386 20.40 25.51 -29.40
C VAL A 386 19.44 25.55 -30.57
N GLY A 387 18.15 25.73 -30.29
CA GLY A 387 17.10 25.80 -31.28
C GLY A 387 15.78 25.28 -30.80
N ASP A 388 14.78 25.37 -31.66
CA ASP A 388 13.41 24.89 -31.39
C ASP A 388 13.22 23.47 -31.91
N TYR A 389 12.52 22.66 -31.12
CA TYR A 389 12.29 21.24 -31.38
C TYR A 389 10.81 20.88 -31.27
N VAL A 390 10.47 19.79 -31.92
CA VAL A 390 9.13 19.21 -31.91
C VAL A 390 9.25 17.73 -31.59
N VAL A 391 8.49 17.28 -30.61
CA VAL A 391 8.30 15.86 -30.28
C VAL A 391 6.89 15.44 -30.62
N LYS A 392 6.75 14.30 -31.26
CA LYS A 392 5.46 13.69 -31.57
C LYS A 392 5.48 12.21 -31.20
N GLU A 393 4.49 11.74 -30.45
CA GLU A 393 4.30 10.32 -30.20
C GLU A 393 3.85 9.62 -31.50
N LYS A 394 4.50 8.54 -31.87
CA LYS A 394 4.27 7.80 -33.11
C LYS A 394 3.64 6.44 -32.88
N GLU A 395 4.08 5.75 -31.84
CA GLU A 395 3.64 4.40 -31.53
C GLU A 395 3.54 4.22 -30.02
N ALA A 396 2.57 3.45 -29.58
CA ALA A 396 2.40 3.02 -28.19
C ALA A 396 2.04 1.52 -28.13
N PRO A 397 2.26 0.85 -27.01
CA PRO A 397 1.82 -0.53 -26.79
C PRO A 397 0.32 -0.71 -27.04
N ASN A 398 -0.06 -1.91 -27.49
CA ASN A 398 -1.45 -2.22 -27.86
C ASN A 398 -2.48 -2.07 -26.73
N TRP A 399 -2.04 -2.07 -25.48
CA TRP A 399 -2.89 -1.91 -24.29
C TRP A 399 -3.15 -0.44 -23.91
N ILE A 400 -2.47 0.48 -24.58
CA ILE A 400 -2.65 1.92 -24.40
C ILE A 400 -3.69 2.43 -25.42
N ASP A 401 -4.54 3.34 -24.96
CA ASP A 401 -5.47 4.08 -25.80
C ASP A 401 -4.70 5.20 -26.50
N PHE A 402 -4.23 4.90 -27.71
CA PHE A 402 -3.40 5.79 -28.52
C PHE A 402 -3.82 5.73 -29.98
N ASP A 403 -4.01 6.92 -30.58
CA ASP A 403 -4.21 7.10 -32.01
C ASP A 403 -3.11 8.03 -32.59
N PRO A 404 -2.23 7.53 -33.44
CA PRO A 404 -1.14 8.32 -34.02
C PRO A 404 -1.62 9.50 -34.87
N LEU A 405 -2.86 9.46 -35.38
CA LEU A 405 -3.44 10.54 -36.18
C LEU A 405 -3.88 11.73 -35.31
N SER A 406 -4.29 11.47 -34.07
CA SER A 406 -4.72 12.48 -33.13
C SER A 406 -3.60 12.93 -32.16
N SER A 407 -2.40 12.35 -32.27
CA SER A 407 -1.25 12.71 -31.44
C SER A 407 -0.81 14.15 -31.68
N ASN A 408 -0.76 14.93 -30.60
CA ASN A 408 -0.31 16.31 -30.65
C ASN A 408 1.21 16.42 -30.76
N GLU A 409 1.65 17.48 -31.42
CA GLU A 409 3.05 17.89 -31.43
C GLU A 409 3.35 18.73 -30.18
N LEU A 410 4.37 18.33 -29.41
CA LEU A 410 4.89 19.10 -28.29
C LEU A 410 6.11 19.87 -28.75
N LYS A 411 6.15 21.17 -28.43
CA LYS A 411 7.23 22.06 -28.78
C LYS A 411 8.03 22.44 -27.56
N PHE A 412 9.35 22.46 -27.71
CA PHE A 412 10.27 22.95 -26.68
C PHE A 412 11.49 23.62 -27.34
N SER A 413 12.25 24.38 -26.57
CA SER A 413 13.43 25.07 -27.03
C SER A 413 14.62 24.76 -26.15
N ILE A 414 15.81 24.66 -26.76
CA ILE A 414 17.10 24.71 -26.08
C ILE A 414 17.69 26.10 -26.35
N ASN A 415 17.91 26.91 -25.32
CA ASN A 415 18.39 28.26 -25.45
C ASN A 415 19.90 28.37 -25.17
N GLU A 416 20.58 29.43 -25.69
CA GLU A 416 22.02 29.62 -25.51
C GLU A 416 22.45 29.75 -24.04
N ASN A 417 21.59 30.33 -23.24
CA ASN A 417 21.84 30.55 -21.80
C ASN A 417 21.29 29.46 -20.92
N ASP A 418 20.54 28.50 -21.49
CA ASP A 418 20.07 27.35 -20.73
C ASP A 418 21.24 26.40 -20.50
N THR A 419 21.66 26.34 -19.27
CA THR A 419 22.57 25.29 -18.82
C THR A 419 21.84 23.97 -18.63
N GLU A 420 20.55 23.96 -18.98
CA GLU A 420 19.55 23.01 -18.55
C GLU A 420 19.04 22.18 -19.71
N GLY A 421 18.62 20.99 -19.43
CA GLY A 421 17.85 20.16 -20.35
C GLY A 421 16.35 20.43 -20.24
N VAL A 422 15.57 19.66 -20.99
CA VAL A 422 14.11 19.74 -21.01
C VAL A 422 13.51 18.43 -20.55
N SER A 423 12.53 18.50 -19.66
CA SER A 423 11.73 17.37 -19.19
C SER A 423 10.30 17.51 -19.72
N LEU A 424 9.79 16.47 -20.38
CA LEU A 424 8.45 16.44 -20.96
C LEU A 424 7.65 15.25 -20.41
N PRO A 425 6.79 15.45 -19.39
CA PRO A 425 5.85 14.43 -18.98
C PRO A 425 4.72 14.30 -20.01
N ILE A 426 4.44 13.08 -20.46
CA ILE A 426 3.41 12.77 -21.45
C ILE A 426 2.57 11.62 -20.91
N TYR A 427 1.23 11.79 -20.95
CA TYR A 427 0.30 10.86 -20.34
C TYR A 427 -0.59 10.20 -21.39
N ASN A 428 -0.83 8.89 -21.28
CA ASN A 428 -1.84 8.18 -22.03
C ASN A 428 -2.73 7.36 -21.10
N LYS A 429 -3.94 7.10 -21.54
CA LYS A 429 -4.88 6.22 -20.84
C LYS A 429 -4.67 4.77 -21.23
N LYS A 430 -4.99 3.85 -20.33
CA LYS A 430 -5.16 2.43 -20.67
C LYS A 430 -6.46 2.26 -21.45
N LYS A 431 -6.48 1.26 -22.33
CA LYS A 431 -7.72 0.86 -23.02
C LYS A 431 -8.76 0.39 -22.00
N VAL A 432 -9.98 0.78 -22.27
CA VAL A 432 -11.15 0.35 -21.52
C VAL A 432 -12.07 -0.48 -22.42
N THR A 433 -12.95 -1.26 -21.81
CA THR A 433 -13.91 -2.10 -22.51
C THR A 433 -15.22 -2.17 -21.71
N ASN A 434 -16.28 -2.57 -22.38
CA ASN A 434 -17.57 -2.81 -21.76
C ASN A 434 -17.72 -4.30 -21.44
N ILE A 435 -18.07 -4.61 -20.19
CA ILE A 435 -18.25 -5.98 -19.73
C ILE A 435 -19.73 -6.24 -19.48
N THR A 436 -20.29 -7.20 -20.24
CA THR A 436 -21.70 -7.60 -20.10
C THR A 436 -21.80 -8.98 -19.48
N ALA A 437 -22.54 -9.08 -18.38
CA ALA A 437 -22.83 -10.34 -17.72
C ALA A 437 -24.28 -10.77 -17.93
N THR A 438 -24.50 -12.07 -18.02
CA THR A 438 -25.81 -12.67 -18.31
C THR A 438 -26.28 -13.55 -17.18
N LYS A 439 -27.57 -13.42 -16.84
CA LYS A 439 -28.30 -14.27 -15.91
C LYS A 439 -29.19 -15.26 -16.65
N ILE A 440 -29.06 -16.53 -16.32
CA ILE A 440 -29.93 -17.61 -16.81
C ILE A 440 -30.71 -18.20 -15.63
N TRP A 441 -32.00 -18.41 -15.85
CA TRP A 441 -32.89 -19.10 -14.93
C TRP A 441 -33.42 -20.37 -15.55
N ASN A 442 -33.09 -21.52 -15.00
CA ASN A 442 -33.61 -22.82 -15.42
C ASN A 442 -34.68 -23.32 -14.44
N GLY A 443 -35.92 -23.35 -14.90
CA GLY A 443 -37.06 -23.74 -14.05
C GLY A 443 -37.45 -22.69 -13.00
N GLY A 444 -38.34 -23.02 -12.11
CA GLY A 444 -38.87 -22.14 -11.05
C GLY A 444 -39.98 -21.19 -11.53
N THR A 445 -40.61 -20.49 -10.60
CA THR A 445 -41.78 -19.62 -10.83
C THR A 445 -41.37 -18.16 -11.04
N THR A 446 -42.24 -17.38 -11.66
CA THR A 446 -42.15 -15.90 -11.74
C THR A 446 -43.10 -15.28 -10.70
N PRO A 447 -42.77 -14.06 -10.15
CA PRO A 447 -41.59 -13.24 -10.45
C PRO A 447 -40.30 -13.85 -9.90
N ARG A 448 -39.19 -13.61 -10.60
CA ARG A 448 -37.85 -13.99 -10.13
C ARG A 448 -37.41 -13.09 -8.98
N PRO A 449 -36.68 -13.62 -7.99
CA PRO A 449 -36.09 -12.79 -6.95
C PRO A 449 -35.07 -11.81 -7.52
N SER A 450 -34.96 -10.63 -6.92
CA SER A 450 -33.87 -9.70 -7.21
C SER A 450 -32.56 -10.29 -6.72
N ILE A 451 -31.55 -10.21 -7.56
CA ILE A 451 -30.18 -10.61 -7.27
C ILE A 451 -29.23 -9.48 -7.64
N TYR A 452 -27.98 -9.63 -7.31
CA TYR A 452 -26.95 -8.66 -7.66
C TYR A 452 -25.76 -9.38 -8.29
N PHE A 453 -25.08 -8.69 -9.21
CA PHE A 453 -23.83 -9.14 -9.78
C PHE A 453 -22.70 -8.24 -9.34
N LYS A 454 -21.62 -8.84 -8.83
CA LYS A 454 -20.35 -8.20 -8.51
C LYS A 454 -19.32 -8.65 -9.53
N LEU A 455 -18.64 -7.68 -10.14
CA LEU A 455 -17.64 -7.91 -11.19
C LEU A 455 -16.27 -8.15 -10.58
N PHE A 456 -15.58 -9.17 -11.07
CA PHE A 456 -14.20 -9.53 -10.70
C PHE A 456 -13.32 -9.55 -11.95
N ARG A 457 -12.04 -9.29 -11.74
CA ARG A 457 -11.01 -9.36 -12.79
C ARG A 457 -9.79 -10.14 -12.30
N ALA A 458 -8.99 -10.67 -13.23
CA ALA A 458 -7.68 -11.24 -12.98
C ALA A 458 -6.81 -11.07 -14.22
N SER A 459 -5.57 -10.58 -14.07
CA SER A 459 -4.53 -10.63 -15.10
C SER A 459 -3.59 -11.84 -14.88
N THR A 460 -3.69 -12.46 -13.71
CA THR A 460 -3.04 -13.70 -13.30
C THR A 460 -4.10 -14.66 -12.75
N ASN A 461 -3.72 -15.65 -11.95
CA ASN A 461 -4.68 -16.56 -11.32
C ASN A 461 -5.42 -15.97 -10.10
N ASN A 462 -5.05 -14.77 -9.66
CA ASN A 462 -5.66 -14.13 -8.49
C ASN A 462 -6.82 -13.24 -8.91
N TRP A 463 -8.02 -13.59 -8.46
CA TRP A 463 -9.23 -12.83 -8.72
C TRP A 463 -9.44 -11.73 -7.68
N GLU A 464 -9.69 -10.52 -8.12
CA GLU A 464 -10.03 -9.38 -7.28
C GLU A 464 -11.34 -8.71 -7.76
N PRO A 465 -12.11 -8.07 -6.87
CA PRO A 465 -13.19 -7.19 -7.31
C PRO A 465 -12.64 -6.09 -8.20
N VAL A 466 -13.37 -5.76 -9.27
CA VAL A 466 -13.00 -4.62 -10.11
C VAL A 466 -13.15 -3.33 -9.29
N PRO A 467 -12.09 -2.52 -9.10
CA PRO A 467 -12.20 -1.25 -8.39
C PRO A 467 -13.26 -0.35 -9.02
N ASP A 468 -14.00 0.36 -8.20
CA ASP A 468 -15.05 1.33 -8.59
C ASP A 468 -16.20 0.76 -9.42
N ALA A 469 -16.21 -0.55 -9.72
CA ALA A 469 -17.34 -1.20 -10.38
C ALA A 469 -18.47 -1.45 -9.37
N GLU A 470 -19.53 -0.68 -9.51
CA GLU A 470 -20.71 -0.86 -8.65
C GLU A 470 -21.34 -2.26 -8.82
N THR A 471 -21.88 -2.78 -7.75
CA THR A 471 -22.67 -4.01 -7.79
C THR A 471 -23.99 -3.75 -8.54
N LYS A 472 -24.24 -4.49 -9.62
CA LYS A 472 -25.42 -4.29 -10.50
C LYS A 472 -26.58 -5.14 -10.03
N ARG A 473 -27.73 -4.52 -9.83
CA ARG A 473 -28.98 -5.21 -9.47
C ARG A 473 -29.70 -5.75 -10.70
N LEU A 474 -30.20 -6.96 -10.60
CA LEU A 474 -31.07 -7.60 -11.59
C LEU A 474 -32.43 -7.92 -10.97
N ASP A 475 -33.44 -7.22 -11.41
CA ASP A 475 -34.82 -7.48 -11.03
C ASP A 475 -35.48 -8.49 -11.99
N ASN A 476 -36.71 -8.91 -11.64
CA ASN A 476 -37.47 -9.83 -12.47
C ASN A 476 -37.58 -9.36 -13.92
N GLY A 477 -37.17 -10.22 -14.87
CA GLY A 477 -37.16 -9.92 -16.29
C GLY A 477 -35.84 -9.32 -16.80
N ILE A 478 -34.95 -8.88 -15.94
CA ILE A 478 -33.61 -8.40 -16.34
C ILE A 478 -32.67 -9.60 -16.34
N THR A 479 -32.09 -9.88 -17.52
CA THR A 479 -31.20 -11.02 -17.75
C THR A 479 -29.78 -10.64 -18.11
N SER A 480 -29.47 -9.35 -18.19
CA SER A 480 -28.12 -8.88 -18.45
C SER A 480 -27.87 -7.51 -17.81
N VAL A 481 -26.64 -7.27 -17.46
CA VAL A 481 -26.13 -5.97 -17.00
C VAL A 481 -24.77 -5.71 -17.62
N THR A 482 -24.45 -4.43 -17.84
CA THR A 482 -23.18 -4.01 -18.45
C THR A 482 -22.49 -3.00 -17.55
N TRP A 483 -21.19 -3.18 -17.34
CA TRP A 483 -20.29 -2.17 -16.81
C TRP A 483 -19.55 -1.54 -17.97
N GLU A 484 -19.51 -0.24 -18.01
CA GLU A 484 -18.85 0.54 -19.06
C GLU A 484 -17.47 1.00 -18.57
N ASP A 485 -16.57 1.31 -19.51
CA ASP A 485 -15.24 1.89 -19.25
C ASP A 485 -14.36 1.09 -18.25
N ILE A 486 -14.51 -0.23 -18.25
CA ILE A 486 -13.69 -1.10 -17.41
C ILE A 486 -12.30 -1.23 -18.00
N GLN A 487 -11.27 -1.04 -17.18
CA GLN A 487 -9.87 -1.22 -17.60
C GLN A 487 -9.65 -2.63 -18.13
N GLN A 488 -9.15 -2.71 -19.37
CA GLN A 488 -8.91 -3.98 -20.06
C GLN A 488 -7.58 -4.62 -19.69
N TYR A 489 -6.61 -3.83 -19.22
CA TYR A 489 -5.25 -4.27 -18.93
C TYR A 489 -4.79 -3.79 -17.54
N ASP A 490 -3.87 -4.56 -16.93
CA ASP A 490 -3.17 -4.13 -15.72
C ASP A 490 -2.09 -3.08 -16.03
N ASP A 491 -1.31 -2.65 -15.02
CA ASP A 491 -0.29 -1.61 -15.19
C ASP A 491 0.98 -2.13 -15.89
N SER A 492 1.08 -3.43 -16.12
CA SER A 492 2.15 -4.09 -16.88
C SER A 492 1.72 -4.45 -18.32
N GLY A 493 0.48 -4.13 -18.71
CA GLY A 493 -0.06 -4.44 -20.03
C GLY A 493 -0.58 -5.87 -20.20
N ASN A 494 -0.78 -6.61 -19.10
CA ASN A 494 -1.43 -7.92 -19.16
C ASN A 494 -2.95 -7.75 -19.24
N GLU A 495 -3.59 -8.48 -20.13
CA GLU A 495 -5.04 -8.39 -20.33
C GLU A 495 -5.78 -9.04 -19.16
N TYR A 496 -6.80 -8.34 -18.63
CA TYR A 496 -7.69 -8.89 -17.63
C TYR A 496 -8.69 -9.87 -18.23
N THR A 497 -8.88 -10.97 -17.55
CA THR A 497 -10.07 -11.81 -17.68
C THR A 497 -11.10 -11.39 -16.64
N PHE A 498 -12.39 -11.57 -16.99
CA PHE A 498 -13.49 -11.12 -16.14
C PHE A 498 -14.42 -12.27 -15.77
N LYS A 499 -14.97 -12.19 -14.57
CA LYS A 499 -16.08 -13.05 -14.13
C LYS A 499 -17.02 -12.26 -13.24
N VAL A 500 -18.23 -12.77 -13.07
CA VAL A 500 -19.19 -12.23 -12.11
C VAL A 500 -19.52 -13.25 -11.05
N GLN A 501 -19.83 -12.76 -9.88
CA GLN A 501 -20.38 -13.50 -8.77
C GLN A 501 -21.79 -13.00 -8.49
N GLU A 502 -22.74 -13.91 -8.29
CA GLU A 502 -24.06 -13.57 -7.78
C GLU A 502 -23.97 -13.33 -6.28
N VAL A 503 -24.41 -12.15 -5.85
CA VAL A 503 -24.29 -11.68 -4.47
C VAL A 503 -25.62 -11.13 -3.96
N ASP A 504 -25.72 -10.95 -2.65
CA ASP A 504 -26.82 -10.21 -2.02
C ASP A 504 -26.63 -8.68 -2.14
N GLN A 505 -27.54 -7.92 -1.59
CA GLN A 505 -27.46 -6.45 -1.58
C GLN A 505 -26.23 -5.88 -0.81
N ASN A 506 -25.61 -6.70 0.03
CA ASN A 506 -24.42 -6.34 0.81
C ASN A 506 -23.12 -6.79 0.13
N GLY A 507 -23.21 -7.44 -1.05
CA GLY A 507 -22.06 -7.94 -1.80
C GLY A 507 -21.49 -9.28 -1.32
N ASN A 508 -22.21 -10.00 -0.46
CA ASN A 508 -21.85 -11.35 -0.02
C ASN A 508 -22.34 -12.40 -1.01
N ASP A 509 -21.63 -13.51 -1.10
CA ASP A 509 -22.05 -14.65 -1.93
C ASP A 509 -23.49 -15.06 -1.64
N TYR A 510 -24.29 -15.23 -2.69
CA TYR A 510 -25.71 -15.45 -2.55
C TYR A 510 -26.24 -16.42 -3.60
N VAL A 511 -27.23 -17.19 -3.22
CA VAL A 511 -28.08 -17.98 -4.10
C VAL A 511 -29.51 -17.92 -3.58
N PRO A 512 -30.52 -17.63 -4.43
CA PRO A 512 -31.91 -17.60 -4.01
C PRO A 512 -32.39 -18.96 -3.52
N SER A 513 -33.26 -18.95 -2.51
CA SER A 513 -33.85 -20.17 -1.96
C SER A 513 -34.52 -21.02 -3.07
N GLY A 514 -34.30 -22.33 -3.05
CA GLY A 514 -34.82 -23.24 -4.04
C GLY A 514 -33.98 -23.39 -5.31
N TYR A 515 -32.87 -22.68 -5.44
CA TYR A 515 -31.99 -22.77 -6.59
C TYR A 515 -30.60 -23.32 -6.24
N GLN A 516 -29.93 -23.87 -7.25
CA GLN A 516 -28.50 -24.13 -7.26
C GLN A 516 -27.86 -23.15 -8.23
N LYS A 517 -26.76 -22.54 -7.82
CA LYS A 517 -26.01 -21.55 -8.62
C LYS A 517 -24.85 -22.21 -9.35
N ILE A 518 -24.67 -21.85 -10.62
CA ILE A 518 -23.52 -22.20 -11.44
C ILE A 518 -22.96 -20.90 -12.01
N GLU A 519 -21.72 -20.58 -11.67
CA GLU A 519 -21.00 -19.39 -12.16
C GLU A 519 -19.95 -19.84 -13.17
N ASN A 520 -20.04 -19.33 -14.39
CA ASN A 520 -19.12 -19.63 -15.48
C ASN A 520 -18.74 -18.33 -16.20
N GLY A 521 -17.62 -17.72 -15.77
CA GLY A 521 -17.16 -16.44 -16.30
C GLY A 521 -18.22 -15.35 -16.12
N LEU A 522 -18.72 -14.80 -17.20
CA LEU A 522 -19.74 -13.75 -17.22
C LEU A 522 -21.18 -14.26 -17.28
N VAL A 523 -21.37 -15.55 -17.09
CA VAL A 523 -22.71 -16.18 -17.10
C VAL A 523 -22.97 -16.82 -15.74
N VAL A 524 -24.09 -16.47 -15.13
CA VAL A 524 -24.58 -17.11 -13.90
C VAL A 524 -25.91 -17.79 -14.17
N THR A 525 -25.96 -19.09 -13.94
CA THR A 525 -27.17 -19.89 -14.09
C THR A 525 -27.70 -20.30 -12.71
N ASN A 526 -28.97 -20.03 -12.45
CA ASN A 526 -29.68 -20.58 -11.30
C ASN A 526 -30.62 -21.70 -11.77
N GLU A 527 -30.37 -22.94 -11.35
CA GLU A 527 -31.17 -24.11 -11.65
C GLU A 527 -32.12 -24.41 -10.48
N ASN A 528 -33.40 -24.53 -10.76
CA ASN A 528 -34.38 -24.91 -9.74
C ASN A 528 -34.13 -26.34 -9.29
N LYS A 529 -33.99 -26.57 -7.98
CA LYS A 529 -33.72 -27.89 -7.38
C LYS A 529 -34.82 -28.93 -7.61
N GLU A 530 -36.05 -28.48 -7.84
CA GLU A 530 -37.17 -29.40 -8.13
C GLU A 530 -37.05 -30.03 -9.53
N VAL A 531 -36.34 -29.39 -10.48
CA VAL A 531 -36.12 -29.94 -11.83
C VAL A 531 -34.99 -30.97 -11.83
N ILE A 532 -34.03 -30.85 -10.92
CA ILE A 532 -32.86 -31.75 -10.84
C ILE A 532 -33.25 -33.15 -10.29
N SER A 533 -34.36 -33.25 -9.56
CA SER A 533 -34.80 -34.50 -8.93
C SER A 533 -35.58 -35.44 -9.87
N VAL A 534 -35.75 -35.11 -11.16
CA VAL A 534 -36.57 -35.86 -12.14
C VAL A 534 -35.74 -36.43 -13.31
N SER A 535 -34.40 -36.33 -13.28
CA SER A 535 -33.51 -36.85 -14.32
C SER A 535 -32.72 -38.08 -13.87
#